data_2eef49dde75cc303aadfb8439da708d1
#
_entry.id   2eef49dde75cc303aadfb8439da708d1
#
_cell.length_a   1.000
_cell.length_b   1.000
_cell.length_c   1.000
_cell.angle_alpha   90.00
_cell.angle_beta   90.00
_cell.angle_gamma   90.00
#
_symmetry.space_group_name_H-M   'P 1'
#
loop_
_entity.id
_entity.type
_entity.pdbx_description
1 polymer ?
#
loop_
_entity_poly.entity_id
_entity_poly.type
_entity_poly.pdbx_seq_one_letter_code
_entity_poly.pdbx_strand_id
1 'polypeptide(L)'
;MCITRASVLAVCVTTLVAIPGRLAGTPSLQETERRAIEITVKRYEFVPPSVEVVQGERVRLVVKSGDGLHGFGIKRFNVSKEIPRGETDNIDFMADAAGEFPILCTEFCGDGHEQMKGTLVVKARDAQP
;
A
#
# COMPACT_ATOMS: atom_id res chain seq x y z
N MET A 1 31.67 63.88 61.73
CA MET A 1 30.68 62.99 62.34
C MET A 1 29.42 63.13 61.56
N CYS A 2 29.10 62.14 60.82
CA CYS A 2 27.77 61.60 60.50
C CYS A 2 27.90 60.69 59.29
N ILE A 3 27.73 59.45 59.58
CA ILE A 3 27.82 58.34 58.66
C ILE A 3 26.48 58.25 57.97
N THR A 4 26.43 58.39 56.71
CA THR A 4 25.20 58.06 55.94
C THR A 4 25.46 56.82 55.04
N ARG A 5 24.90 55.73 55.46
CA ARG A 5 24.91 54.47 54.74
C ARG A 5 24.00 54.58 53.52
N ALA A 6 24.53 54.46 52.34
CA ALA A 6 23.79 54.31 51.15
C ALA A 6 23.68 52.80 50.88
N SER A 7 22.46 52.27 51.03
CA SER A 7 22.09 50.87 50.65
C SER A 7 21.97 50.80 49.14
N VAL A 8 22.85 50.04 48.50
CA VAL A 8 22.74 49.68 47.09
C VAL A 8 21.92 48.43 47.02
N LEU A 9 20.68 48.56 46.57
CA LEU A 9 19.83 47.47 46.23
C LEU A 9 20.27 46.86 44.85
N ALA A 10 20.91 45.71 44.91
CA ALA A 10 21.25 44.98 43.73
C ALA A 10 19.96 44.27 43.20
N VAL A 11 19.42 44.79 42.12
CA VAL A 11 18.33 44.15 41.41
C VAL A 11 18.92 43.03 40.57
N CYS A 12 18.72 41.79 41.03
CA CYS A 12 19.09 40.61 40.30
C CYS A 12 18.03 40.34 39.21
N VAL A 13 18.32 40.80 37.98
CA VAL A 13 17.48 40.51 36.83
C VAL A 13 17.81 39.08 36.36
N THR A 14 17.01 38.12 36.77
CA THR A 14 17.08 36.76 36.24
C THR A 14 16.46 36.74 34.85
N THR A 15 17.28 36.74 33.81
CA THR A 15 16.86 36.51 32.44
C THR A 15 16.49 35.04 32.28
N LEU A 16 15.20 34.79 32.21
CA LEU A 16 14.65 33.46 31.86
C LEU A 16 14.93 33.21 30.38
N VAL A 17 15.96 32.43 30.08
CA VAL A 17 16.25 31.97 28.73
C VAL A 17 15.22 30.91 28.38
N ALA A 18 14.22 31.27 27.60
CA ALA A 18 13.29 30.33 26.99
C ALA A 18 14.04 29.51 25.94
N ILE A 19 14.31 28.23 26.22
CA ILE A 19 14.85 27.28 25.26
C ILE A 19 13.68 26.90 24.38
N PRO A 20 13.68 27.17 23.04
CA PRO A 20 12.66 26.63 22.15
C PRO A 20 12.86 25.14 22.11
N GLY A 21 11.93 24.41 22.72
CA GLY A 21 11.85 22.98 22.61
C GLY A 21 11.70 22.60 21.13
N ARG A 22 12.73 22.01 20.54
CA ARG A 22 12.60 21.31 19.26
C ARG A 22 11.63 20.16 19.49
N LEU A 23 10.42 20.32 18.98
CA LEU A 23 9.52 19.20 18.74
C LEU A 23 10.23 18.30 17.74
N ALA A 24 10.88 17.26 18.26
CA ALA A 24 11.34 16.17 17.43
C ALA A 24 10.09 15.57 16.79
N GLY A 25 9.86 15.90 15.51
CA GLY A 25 8.85 15.25 14.71
C GLY A 25 9.13 13.77 14.79
N THR A 26 8.22 13.00 15.37
CA THR A 26 8.22 11.55 15.26
C THR A 26 8.31 11.21 13.78
N PRO A 27 9.28 10.38 13.36
CA PRO A 27 9.27 9.90 11.99
C PRO A 27 7.94 9.18 11.81
N SER A 28 7.04 9.77 11.06
CA SER A 28 5.89 9.10 10.52
C SER A 28 6.47 7.91 9.74
N LEU A 29 6.22 6.71 10.23
CA LEU A 29 6.38 5.52 9.42
C LEU A 29 5.45 5.77 8.23
N GLN A 30 6.03 6.24 7.14
CA GLN A 30 5.34 6.24 5.86
C GLN A 30 5.01 4.78 5.60
N GLU A 31 3.82 4.37 6.02
CA GLU A 31 3.20 3.17 5.53
C GLU A 31 3.26 3.30 4.01
N THR A 32 4.14 2.51 3.41
CA THR A 32 4.34 2.50 1.96
C THR A 32 2.97 2.30 1.36
N GLU A 33 2.44 3.36 0.78
CA GLU A 33 1.05 3.45 0.35
C GLU A 33 0.77 2.27 -0.58
N ARG A 34 -0.05 1.32 -0.12
CA ARG A 34 -0.39 0.13 -0.88
C ARG A 34 -1.27 0.57 -2.02
N ARG A 35 -0.79 0.40 -3.23
CA ARG A 35 -1.59 0.65 -4.41
C ARG A 35 -2.74 -0.36 -4.47
N ALA A 36 -3.97 0.12 -4.29
CA ALA A 36 -5.16 -0.69 -4.44
C ALA A 36 -5.63 -0.68 -5.90
N ILE A 37 -5.85 -1.85 -6.47
CA ILE A 37 -6.30 -2.04 -7.83
C ILE A 37 -7.55 -2.91 -7.81
N GLU A 38 -8.64 -2.39 -8.36
CA GLU A 38 -9.90 -3.12 -8.44
C GLU A 38 -9.94 -4.01 -9.67
N ILE A 39 -10.39 -5.24 -9.48
CA ILE A 39 -10.60 -6.23 -10.54
C ILE A 39 -11.99 -6.83 -10.36
N THR A 40 -12.81 -6.75 -11.38
CA THR A 40 -14.08 -7.49 -11.43
C THR A 40 -13.89 -8.80 -12.17
N VAL A 41 -14.33 -9.88 -11.57
CA VAL A 41 -14.30 -11.22 -12.14
C VAL A 41 -15.72 -11.59 -12.59
N LYS A 42 -15.87 -12.00 -13.80
CA LYS A 42 -17.14 -12.48 -14.38
C LYS A 42 -16.85 -13.52 -15.46
N ARG A 43 -17.87 -14.25 -15.88
CA ARG A 43 -17.73 -15.29 -16.92
C ARG A 43 -17.50 -14.65 -18.28
N TYR A 44 -16.42 -14.82 -18.91
CA TYR A 44 -15.19 -15.56 -18.59
C TYR A 44 -14.02 -14.61 -18.76
N GLU A 45 -14.02 -13.55 -17.98
CA GLU A 45 -13.05 -12.46 -18.10
C GLU A 45 -12.69 -11.83 -16.76
N PHE A 46 -11.49 -11.29 -16.70
CA PHE A 46 -11.07 -10.34 -15.66
C PHE A 46 -11.20 -8.93 -16.21
N VAL A 47 -11.73 -7.99 -15.44
CA VAL A 47 -11.90 -6.59 -15.84
C VAL A 47 -11.22 -5.67 -14.82
N PRO A 48 -10.14 -4.99 -15.20
CA PRO A 48 -9.46 -5.02 -16.49
C PRO A 48 -8.73 -6.36 -16.76
N PRO A 49 -8.49 -6.74 -18.02
CA PRO A 49 -7.80 -7.99 -18.36
C PRO A 49 -6.30 -7.93 -18.10
N SER A 50 -5.75 -6.75 -17.94
CA SER A 50 -4.33 -6.53 -17.63
C SER A 50 -4.16 -5.50 -16.53
N VAL A 51 -3.26 -5.78 -15.62
CA VAL A 51 -2.91 -4.92 -14.49
C VAL A 51 -1.41 -4.65 -14.53
N GLU A 52 -1.01 -3.38 -14.43
CA GLU A 52 0.39 -2.98 -14.38
C GLU A 52 0.78 -2.49 -12.99
N VAL A 53 1.91 -2.98 -12.49
CA VAL A 53 2.54 -2.56 -11.24
C VAL A 53 4.05 -2.43 -11.44
N VAL A 54 4.74 -1.87 -10.46
CA VAL A 54 6.21 -1.72 -10.51
C VAL A 54 6.87 -2.70 -9.54
N GLN A 55 8.01 -3.24 -9.94
CA GLN A 55 8.79 -4.15 -9.11
C GLN A 55 9.11 -3.52 -7.74
N GLY A 56 8.86 -4.27 -6.68
CA GLY A 56 9.06 -3.85 -5.30
C GLY A 56 7.87 -3.15 -4.66
N GLU A 57 6.77 -2.93 -5.41
CA GLU A 57 5.53 -2.40 -4.83
C GLU A 57 4.81 -3.44 -3.96
N ARG A 58 4.21 -2.97 -2.89
CA ARG A 58 3.17 -3.70 -2.17
C ARG A 58 1.85 -3.45 -2.87
N VAL A 59 1.29 -4.49 -3.44
CA VAL A 59 0.06 -4.42 -4.24
C VAL A 59 -1.09 -4.99 -3.43
N ARG A 60 -2.22 -4.29 -3.45
CA ARG A 60 -3.51 -4.81 -3.01
C ARG A 60 -4.43 -4.92 -4.21
N LEU A 61 -4.83 -6.13 -4.55
CA LEU A 61 -5.89 -6.36 -5.51
C LEU A 61 -7.22 -6.50 -4.77
N VAL A 62 -8.18 -5.69 -5.14
CA VAL A 62 -9.56 -5.75 -4.64
C VAL A 62 -10.37 -6.50 -5.69
N VAL A 63 -10.57 -7.80 -5.48
CA VAL A 63 -11.17 -8.69 -6.46
C VAL A 63 -12.62 -8.95 -6.09
N LYS A 64 -13.52 -8.58 -6.99
CA LYS A 64 -14.97 -8.75 -6.82
C LYS A 64 -15.54 -9.72 -7.84
N SER A 65 -16.32 -10.70 -7.38
CA SER A 65 -17.11 -11.55 -8.27
C SER A 65 -18.48 -10.94 -8.58
N GLY A 66 -18.79 -10.84 -9.89
CA GLY A 66 -20.05 -10.28 -10.37
C GLY A 66 -21.16 -11.29 -10.56
N ASP A 67 -20.86 -12.55 -10.91
CA ASP A 67 -21.87 -13.47 -11.44
C ASP A 67 -21.80 -14.91 -10.95
N GLY A 68 -20.79 -15.30 -10.19
CA GLY A 68 -20.66 -16.66 -9.73
C GLY A 68 -19.47 -16.88 -8.81
N LEU A 69 -19.21 -18.15 -8.51
CA LEU A 69 -17.97 -18.56 -7.89
C LEU A 69 -16.85 -18.50 -8.92
N HIS A 70 -15.74 -17.83 -8.58
CA HIS A 70 -14.53 -17.76 -9.36
C HIS A 70 -13.31 -17.99 -8.48
N GLY A 71 -12.22 -18.46 -9.08
CA GLY A 71 -10.92 -18.42 -8.46
C GLY A 71 -10.08 -17.27 -9.00
N PHE A 72 -9.14 -16.80 -8.22
CA PHE A 72 -8.17 -15.81 -8.63
C PHE A 72 -6.78 -16.28 -8.24
N GLY A 73 -5.95 -16.56 -9.22
CA GLY A 73 -4.61 -17.08 -8.98
C GLY A 73 -3.53 -16.39 -9.80
N ILE A 74 -2.41 -16.12 -9.14
CA ILE A 74 -1.15 -15.67 -9.76
C ILE A 74 -0.05 -16.55 -9.19
N LYS A 75 0.29 -17.61 -9.90
CA LYS A 75 1.19 -18.64 -9.41
C LYS A 75 2.55 -18.12 -8.96
N ARG A 76 3.12 -17.17 -9.71
CA ARG A 76 4.45 -16.61 -9.40
C ARG A 76 4.52 -15.95 -8.01
N PHE A 77 3.43 -15.37 -7.55
CA PHE A 77 3.35 -14.68 -6.27
C PHE A 77 2.61 -15.49 -5.19
N ASN A 78 2.42 -16.78 -5.44
CA ASN A 78 1.70 -17.67 -4.53
C ASN A 78 0.31 -17.17 -4.12
N VAL A 79 -0.36 -16.50 -5.03
CA VAL A 79 -1.74 -16.04 -4.87
C VAL A 79 -2.69 -17.11 -5.38
N SER A 80 -3.62 -17.53 -4.53
CA SER A 80 -4.75 -18.40 -4.87
C SER A 80 -5.90 -18.11 -3.93
N LYS A 81 -7.01 -17.59 -4.45
CA LYS A 81 -8.19 -17.21 -3.68
C LYS A 81 -9.46 -17.63 -4.40
N GLU A 82 -10.40 -18.13 -3.63
CA GLU A 82 -11.77 -18.35 -4.05
C GLU A 82 -12.60 -17.11 -3.78
N ILE A 83 -13.34 -16.63 -4.78
CA ILE A 83 -14.17 -15.43 -4.70
C ILE A 83 -15.62 -15.82 -4.95
N PRO A 84 -16.44 -16.00 -3.91
CA PRO A 84 -17.85 -16.33 -4.03
C PRO A 84 -18.65 -15.24 -4.74
N ARG A 85 -19.80 -15.61 -5.27
CA ARG A 85 -20.70 -14.70 -5.96
C ARG A 85 -21.06 -13.49 -5.11
N GLY A 86 -20.84 -12.30 -5.65
CA GLY A 86 -21.16 -11.02 -5.00
C GLY A 86 -20.20 -10.60 -3.91
N GLU A 87 -19.20 -11.43 -3.61
CA GLU A 87 -18.18 -11.12 -2.62
C GLU A 87 -17.00 -10.36 -3.20
N THR A 88 -16.26 -9.72 -2.31
CA THR A 88 -15.02 -9.00 -2.62
C THR A 88 -13.94 -9.47 -1.67
N ASP A 89 -12.79 -9.84 -2.20
CA ASP A 89 -11.61 -10.19 -1.39
C ASP A 89 -10.45 -9.23 -1.67
N ASN A 90 -9.67 -8.97 -0.64
CA ASN A 90 -8.46 -8.16 -0.71
C ASN A 90 -7.25 -9.08 -0.72
N ILE A 91 -6.51 -9.06 -1.81
CA ILE A 91 -5.34 -9.89 -2.02
C ILE A 91 -4.09 -9.04 -1.98
N ASP A 92 -3.27 -9.22 -0.95
CA ASP A 92 -2.02 -8.48 -0.77
C ASP A 92 -0.83 -9.35 -1.17
N PHE A 93 0.07 -8.80 -1.97
CA PHE A 93 1.34 -9.44 -2.30
C PHE A 93 2.43 -8.41 -2.60
N MET A 94 3.67 -8.88 -2.61
CA MET A 94 4.84 -8.10 -3.03
C MET A 94 5.18 -8.43 -4.48
N ALA A 95 5.21 -7.43 -5.34
CA ALA A 95 5.62 -7.59 -6.73
C ALA A 95 7.16 -7.65 -6.84
N ASP A 96 7.77 -8.71 -6.33
CA ASP A 96 9.22 -8.85 -6.18
C ASP A 96 9.98 -9.24 -7.47
N ALA A 97 9.26 -9.61 -8.52
CA ALA A 97 9.84 -10.01 -9.80
C ALA A 97 9.22 -9.24 -10.95
N ALA A 98 10.06 -8.69 -11.83
CA ALA A 98 9.63 -8.07 -13.08
C ALA A 98 9.27 -9.12 -14.13
N GLY A 99 8.30 -8.82 -14.99
CA GLY A 99 7.86 -9.67 -16.08
C GLY A 99 6.34 -9.66 -16.26
N GLU A 100 5.86 -10.54 -17.10
CA GLU A 100 4.44 -10.75 -17.33
C GLU A 100 4.02 -12.10 -16.75
N PHE A 101 2.97 -12.07 -15.93
CA PHE A 101 2.50 -13.24 -15.22
C PHE A 101 1.01 -13.46 -15.47
N PRO A 102 0.59 -14.69 -15.81
CA PRO A 102 -0.81 -14.94 -16.04
C PRO A 102 -1.62 -14.87 -14.75
N ILE A 103 -2.79 -14.25 -14.87
CA ILE A 103 -3.87 -14.33 -13.89
C ILE A 103 -4.81 -15.41 -14.39
N LEU A 104 -5.11 -16.39 -13.57
CA LEU A 104 -5.92 -17.54 -13.93
C LEU A 104 -7.14 -17.65 -13.00
N CYS A 105 -8.24 -18.14 -13.55
CA CYS A 105 -9.36 -18.62 -12.74
C CYS A 105 -9.00 -20.02 -12.21
N THR A 106 -8.87 -20.15 -10.89
CA THR A 106 -8.44 -21.40 -10.23
C THR A 106 -9.59 -22.28 -9.80
N GLU A 107 -10.83 -21.77 -9.82
CA GLU A 107 -12.04 -22.51 -9.52
C GLU A 107 -12.89 -22.67 -10.78
N PHE A 108 -13.47 -23.85 -10.96
CA PHE A 108 -14.32 -24.11 -12.11
C PHE A 108 -15.55 -23.19 -12.10
N CYS A 109 -15.65 -22.32 -13.11
CA CYS A 109 -16.71 -21.31 -13.21
C CYS A 109 -17.65 -21.50 -14.40
N GLY A 110 -17.48 -22.57 -15.17
CA GLY A 110 -18.28 -22.91 -16.34
C GLY A 110 -17.45 -23.33 -17.56
N ASP A 111 -18.08 -23.47 -18.72
CA ASP A 111 -17.44 -24.01 -19.94
C ASP A 111 -16.28 -23.18 -20.49
N GLY A 112 -16.24 -21.87 -20.19
CA GLY A 112 -15.14 -20.96 -20.58
C GLY A 112 -14.02 -20.82 -19.53
N HIS A 113 -14.02 -21.65 -18.50
CA HIS A 113 -13.05 -21.58 -17.40
C HIS A 113 -11.59 -21.62 -17.86
N GLU A 114 -11.24 -22.52 -18.78
CA GLU A 114 -9.86 -22.68 -19.26
C GLU A 114 -9.36 -21.49 -20.09
N GLN A 115 -10.26 -20.75 -20.71
CA GLN A 115 -9.97 -19.58 -21.52
C GLN A 115 -9.93 -18.28 -20.69
N MET A 116 -10.42 -18.33 -19.45
CA MET A 116 -10.48 -17.19 -18.55
C MET A 116 -9.10 -16.83 -18.01
N LYS A 117 -8.47 -15.83 -18.62
CA LYS A 117 -7.10 -15.41 -18.34
C LYS A 117 -7.00 -13.88 -18.30
N GLY A 118 -6.14 -13.40 -17.41
CA GLY A 118 -5.67 -12.03 -17.37
C GLY A 118 -4.15 -11.98 -17.31
N THR A 119 -3.59 -10.79 -17.27
CA THR A 119 -2.14 -10.58 -17.19
C THR A 119 -1.78 -9.58 -16.11
N LEU A 120 -0.86 -9.95 -15.25
CA LEU A 120 -0.17 -9.02 -14.36
C LEU A 120 1.17 -8.66 -15.00
N VAL A 121 1.37 -7.38 -15.29
CA VAL A 121 2.63 -6.84 -15.79
C VAL A 121 3.37 -6.16 -14.64
N VAL A 122 4.52 -6.68 -14.29
CA VAL A 122 5.42 -6.07 -13.30
C VAL A 122 6.57 -5.41 -14.05
N LYS A 123 6.56 -4.09 -14.10
CA LYS A 123 7.62 -3.31 -14.72
C LYS A 123 8.86 -3.28 -13.83
N ALA A 124 10.03 -3.50 -14.42
CA ALA A 124 11.28 -3.34 -13.68
C ALA A 124 11.41 -1.91 -13.14
N ARG A 125 11.90 -1.77 -11.91
CA ARG A 125 12.05 -0.45 -11.28
C ARG A 125 13.01 0.46 -12.03
N ASP A 126 14.05 -0.11 -12.62
CA ASP A 126 15.09 0.62 -13.36
C ASP A 126 14.62 1.13 -14.75
N ALA A 127 13.43 0.71 -15.20
CA ALA A 127 12.83 1.14 -16.46
C ALA A 127 11.95 2.40 -16.33
N GLN A 128 11.90 3.01 -15.14
CA GLN A 128 11.21 4.28 -14.94
C GLN A 128 12.13 5.44 -15.29
N PRO A 129 11.69 6.35 -16.17
CA PRO A 129 12.44 7.56 -16.48
C PRO A 129 12.56 8.50 -15.28
#